data_3928c2760548ee12214488dcebb1625d
#
_entry.id   3928c2760548ee12214488dcebb1625d
#
_cell.length_a   1.000
_cell.length_b   1.000
_cell.length_c   1.000
_cell.angle_alpha   90.00
_cell.angle_beta   90.00
_cell.angle_gamma   90.00
#
_symmetry.space_group_name_H-M   'P 1'
#
loop_
_entity.id
_entity.type
_entity.pdbx_description
1 polymer ?
#
loop_
_entity_poly.entity_id
_entity_poly.type
_entity_poly.pdbx_seq_one_letter_code
_entity_poly.pdbx_strand_id
1 'polypeptide(L)'
;MPGFAALRLIWEPRMLSILRIMVGVLYTEHGLAKMVDFPHQPNHAPYALFTLVPGLQGLLEVVGGLLLALGLFTRTVAFILAGNMAVAYFMAHTPRGFFPLLNGGELVIVYCFIFLYFW
;
A
#
# COMPACT_ATOMS: atom_id res chain seq x y z
N MET A 1 -12.66 -5.21 -36.93
CA MET A 1 -12.18 -5.46 -35.54
C MET A 1 -11.10 -4.46 -35.20
N PRO A 2 -11.10 -3.89 -34.01
CA PRO A 2 -10.01 -3.03 -33.59
C PRO A 2 -8.71 -3.83 -33.51
N GLY A 3 -7.63 -3.24 -33.97
CA GLY A 3 -6.32 -3.84 -33.84
C GLY A 3 -5.86 -3.90 -32.37
N PHE A 4 -4.84 -4.69 -32.09
CA PHE A 4 -4.28 -4.85 -30.73
C PHE A 4 -3.91 -3.50 -30.09
N ALA A 5 -3.34 -2.58 -30.88
CA ALA A 5 -3.00 -1.24 -30.38
C ALA A 5 -4.23 -0.45 -29.93
N ALA A 6 -5.34 -0.54 -30.67
CA ALA A 6 -6.58 0.15 -30.29
C ALA A 6 -7.19 -0.43 -29.02
N LEU A 7 -7.17 -1.76 -28.85
CA LEU A 7 -7.62 -2.42 -27.63
C LEU A 7 -6.78 -1.99 -26.43
N ARG A 8 -5.47 -1.88 -26.60
CA ARG A 8 -4.56 -1.44 -25.58
C ARG A 8 -4.87 -0.02 -25.11
N LEU A 9 -5.11 0.92 -26.02
CA LEU A 9 -5.45 2.29 -25.67
C LEU A 9 -6.74 2.38 -24.85
N ILE A 10 -7.70 1.49 -25.06
CA ILE A 10 -8.95 1.45 -24.33
C ILE A 10 -8.73 0.84 -22.92
N TRP A 11 -7.93 -0.22 -22.84
CA TRP A 11 -7.80 -1.00 -21.59
C TRP A 11 -6.73 -0.49 -20.65
N GLU A 12 -5.67 0.16 -21.11
CA GLU A 12 -4.62 0.68 -20.21
C GLU A 12 -5.18 1.56 -19.10
N PRO A 13 -5.97 2.62 -19.36
CA PRO A 13 -6.50 3.43 -18.28
C PRO A 13 -7.47 2.67 -17.36
N ARG A 14 -8.20 1.70 -17.91
CA ARG A 14 -9.10 0.86 -17.10
C ARG A 14 -8.32 -0.05 -16.16
N MET A 15 -7.26 -0.68 -16.67
CA MET A 15 -6.40 -1.54 -15.85
C MET A 15 -5.67 -0.73 -14.77
N LEU A 16 -5.24 0.49 -15.07
CA LEU A 16 -4.66 1.38 -14.07
C LEU A 16 -5.66 1.73 -12.98
N SER A 17 -6.92 2.00 -13.34
CA SER A 17 -7.96 2.27 -12.36
C SER A 17 -8.26 1.06 -11.48
N ILE A 18 -8.31 -0.13 -12.08
CA ILE A 18 -8.50 -1.38 -11.33
C ILE A 18 -7.34 -1.61 -10.37
N LEU A 19 -6.11 -1.44 -10.83
CA LEU A 19 -4.91 -1.57 -10.00
C LEU A 19 -4.95 -0.59 -8.82
N ARG A 20 -5.29 0.66 -9.09
CA ARG A 20 -5.39 1.70 -8.06
C ARG A 20 -6.43 1.34 -7.00
N ILE A 21 -7.62 0.90 -7.41
CA ILE A 21 -8.68 0.52 -6.50
C ILE A 21 -8.25 -0.69 -5.66
N MET A 22 -7.71 -1.72 -6.30
CA MET A 22 -7.28 -2.93 -5.58
C MET A 22 -6.15 -2.65 -4.60
N VAL A 23 -5.14 -1.89 -5.00
CA VAL A 23 -4.05 -1.51 -4.12
C VAL A 23 -4.56 -0.67 -2.95
N GLY A 24 -5.45 0.30 -3.23
CA GLY A 24 -6.06 1.13 -2.19
C GLY A 24 -6.83 0.30 -1.16
N VAL A 25 -7.64 -0.64 -1.62
CA VAL A 25 -8.41 -1.53 -0.74
C VAL A 25 -7.49 -2.42 0.11
N LEU A 26 -6.51 -3.07 -0.52
CA LEU A 26 -5.57 -3.93 0.19
C LEU A 26 -4.73 -3.15 1.20
N TYR A 27 -4.34 -1.95 0.85
CA TYR A 27 -3.57 -1.10 1.73
C TYR A 27 -4.41 -0.60 2.92
N THR A 28 -5.67 -0.29 2.69
CA THR A 28 -6.63 0.04 3.74
C THR A 28 -6.79 -1.12 4.72
N GLU A 29 -6.84 -2.35 4.23
CA GLU A 29 -6.90 -3.54 5.06
C GLU A 29 -5.70 -3.65 6.00
N HIS A 30 -4.49 -3.35 5.51
CA HIS A 30 -3.30 -3.31 6.37
C HIS A 30 -3.43 -2.28 7.49
N GLY A 31 -3.96 -1.10 7.17
CA GLY A 31 -4.19 -0.06 8.17
C GLY A 31 -5.24 -0.45 9.20
N LEU A 32 -6.34 -1.06 8.77
CA LEU A 32 -7.38 -1.55 9.66
C LEU A 32 -6.85 -2.64 10.59
N ALA A 33 -6.01 -3.54 10.10
CA ALA A 33 -5.40 -4.57 10.92
C ALA A 33 -4.55 -3.96 12.04
N LYS A 34 -3.87 -2.84 11.77
CA LYS A 34 -3.06 -2.14 12.76
C LYS A 34 -3.88 -1.34 13.76
N MET A 35 -4.97 -0.71 13.30
CA MET A 35 -5.74 0.22 14.13
C MET A 35 -6.83 -0.47 14.95
N VAL A 36 -7.54 -1.43 14.36
CA VAL A 36 -8.73 -2.04 14.96
C VAL A 36 -8.67 -3.57 14.99
N ASP A 37 -7.53 -4.15 14.66
CA ASP A 37 -7.32 -5.60 14.61
C ASP A 37 -8.32 -6.30 13.67
N PHE A 38 -8.64 -5.66 12.55
CA PHE A 38 -9.52 -6.24 11.55
C PHE A 38 -8.85 -6.21 10.16
N PRO A 39 -8.72 -7.37 9.49
CA PRO A 39 -9.03 -8.71 9.99
C PRO A 39 -8.04 -9.16 11.07
N HIS A 40 -8.51 -9.97 12.01
CA HIS A 40 -7.67 -10.44 13.11
C HIS A 40 -6.54 -11.34 12.60
N GLN A 41 -5.32 -11.04 13.05
CA GLN A 41 -4.12 -11.82 12.70
C GLN A 41 -3.67 -12.62 13.93
N PRO A 42 -3.82 -13.96 13.94
CA PRO A 42 -3.60 -14.75 15.16
C PRO A 42 -2.20 -14.69 15.73
N ASN A 43 -1.20 -14.39 14.89
CA ASN A 43 0.21 -14.42 15.27
C ASN A 43 0.79 -13.03 15.57
N HIS A 44 -0.06 -12.00 15.67
CA HIS A 44 0.38 -10.65 15.95
C HIS A 44 -0.02 -10.20 17.36
N ALA A 45 0.89 -9.50 18.03
CA ALA A 45 0.59 -8.84 19.28
C ALA A 45 -0.38 -7.66 19.05
N PRO A 46 -1.17 -7.27 20.07
CA PRO A 46 -2.00 -6.07 19.98
C PRO A 46 -1.17 -4.85 19.65
N TYR A 47 -1.70 -3.99 18.77
CA TYR A 47 -1.02 -2.77 18.37
C TYR A 47 -1.31 -1.62 19.32
N ALA A 48 -0.29 -0.84 19.63
CA ALA A 48 -0.43 0.38 20.44
C ALA A 48 -0.84 1.55 19.53
N LEU A 49 -2.08 2.03 19.67
CA LEU A 49 -2.68 3.02 18.77
C LEU A 49 -2.05 4.41 18.84
N PHE A 50 -1.47 4.77 19.99
CA PHE A 50 -0.93 6.11 20.23
C PHE A 50 0.58 6.20 20.04
N THR A 51 1.16 5.29 19.27
CA THR A 51 2.58 5.30 18.94
C THR A 51 2.79 5.71 17.49
N LEU A 52 4.04 6.10 17.16
CA LEU A 52 4.39 6.44 15.77
C LEU A 52 4.22 5.22 14.85
N VAL A 53 4.63 4.05 15.31
CA VAL A 53 4.47 2.77 14.63
C VAL A 53 3.89 1.79 15.66
N PRO A 54 2.72 1.19 15.42
CA PRO A 54 1.90 1.21 14.20
C PRO A 54 0.82 2.31 14.12
N GLY A 55 0.65 3.16 15.13
CA GLY A 55 -0.48 4.09 15.21
C GLY A 55 -0.56 5.08 14.05
N LEU A 56 0.43 5.96 13.88
CA LEU A 56 0.44 6.94 12.79
C LEU A 56 0.51 6.26 11.44
N GLN A 57 1.31 5.21 11.32
CA GLN A 57 1.43 4.44 10.09
C GLN A 57 0.09 3.79 9.71
N GLY A 58 -0.61 3.20 10.68
CA GLY A 58 -1.93 2.62 10.45
C GLY A 58 -2.95 3.67 9.98
N LEU A 59 -2.94 4.85 10.57
CA LEU A 59 -3.81 5.96 10.15
C LEU A 59 -3.50 6.38 8.71
N LEU A 60 -2.23 6.54 8.34
CA LEU A 60 -1.84 6.84 6.96
C LEU A 60 -2.31 5.75 6.00
N GLU A 61 -2.21 4.50 6.38
CA GLU A 61 -2.62 3.38 5.54
C GLU A 61 -4.14 3.36 5.32
N VAL A 62 -4.93 3.62 6.35
CA VAL A 62 -6.40 3.66 6.23
C VAL A 62 -6.83 4.87 5.38
N VAL A 63 -6.42 6.07 5.76
CA VAL A 63 -6.83 7.29 5.07
C VAL A 63 -6.26 7.32 3.65
N GLY A 64 -4.98 7.05 3.50
CA GLY A 64 -4.31 7.04 2.20
C GLY A 64 -4.85 5.96 1.28
N GLY A 65 -5.09 4.76 1.80
CA GLY A 65 -5.67 3.66 1.03
C GLY A 65 -7.07 3.99 0.52
N LEU A 66 -7.92 4.57 1.36
CA LEU A 66 -9.26 4.99 0.96
C LEU A 66 -9.24 6.10 -0.09
N LEU A 67 -8.40 7.11 0.09
CA LEU A 67 -8.25 8.19 -0.89
C LEU A 67 -7.74 7.67 -2.23
N LEU A 68 -6.79 6.76 -2.20
CA LEU A 68 -6.27 6.14 -3.41
C LEU A 68 -7.35 5.30 -4.11
N ALA A 69 -8.11 4.51 -3.36
CA ALA A 69 -9.19 3.69 -3.91
C ALA A 69 -10.27 4.57 -4.56
N LEU A 70 -10.62 5.70 -3.94
CA LEU A 70 -11.59 6.65 -4.48
C LEU A 70 -11.02 7.53 -5.60
N GLY A 71 -9.71 7.58 -5.76
CA GLY A 71 -9.06 8.41 -6.77
C GLY A 71 -8.98 9.88 -6.40
N LEU A 72 -9.01 10.21 -5.10
CA LEU A 72 -8.92 11.57 -4.61
C LEU A 72 -7.47 11.89 -4.24
N PHE A 73 -6.95 13.01 -4.77
CA PHE A 73 -5.58 13.47 -4.52
C PHE A 73 -4.53 12.41 -4.81
N THR A 74 -4.74 11.60 -5.85
CA THR A 74 -3.98 10.37 -6.13
C THR A 74 -2.48 10.60 -6.14
N ARG A 75 -1.99 11.65 -6.82
CA ARG A 75 -0.54 11.89 -6.94
C ARG A 75 0.10 12.22 -5.59
N THR A 76 -0.48 13.13 -4.83
CA THR A 76 0.04 13.52 -3.52
C THR A 76 -0.02 12.36 -2.53
N VAL A 77 -1.16 11.68 -2.48
CA VAL A 77 -1.38 10.52 -1.62
C VAL A 77 -0.38 9.42 -1.97
N ALA A 78 -0.23 9.09 -3.25
CA ALA A 78 0.68 8.04 -3.70
C ALA A 78 2.14 8.35 -3.30
N PHE A 79 2.57 9.59 -3.41
CA PHE A 79 3.92 9.98 -2.98
C PHE A 79 4.12 9.77 -1.48
N ILE A 80 3.17 10.20 -0.67
CA ILE A 80 3.22 10.03 0.79
C ILE A 80 3.24 8.54 1.15
N LEU A 81 2.40 7.73 0.50
CA LEU A 81 2.34 6.30 0.76
C LEU A 81 3.62 5.57 0.31
N ALA A 82 4.24 6.01 -0.78
CA ALA A 82 5.54 5.47 -1.20
C ALA A 82 6.60 5.72 -0.14
N GLY A 83 6.64 6.93 0.41
CA GLY A 83 7.54 7.28 1.52
C GLY A 83 7.26 6.45 2.77
N ASN A 84 6.00 6.26 3.11
CA ASN A 84 5.60 5.40 4.22
C ASN A 84 6.11 3.97 4.04
N MET A 85 6.02 3.42 2.83
CA MET A 85 6.51 2.06 2.55
C MET A 85 8.03 1.97 2.62
N ALA A 86 8.74 2.98 2.12
CA ALA A 86 10.20 3.01 2.23
C ALA A 86 10.65 3.03 3.70
N VAL A 87 10.04 3.88 4.51
CA VAL A 87 10.33 3.95 5.96
C VAL A 87 10.00 2.61 6.63
N ALA A 88 8.85 2.04 6.33
CA ALA A 88 8.42 0.76 6.90
C ALA A 88 9.40 -0.36 6.55
N TYR A 89 9.91 -0.39 5.33
CA TYR A 89 10.89 -1.40 4.93
C TYR A 89 12.16 -1.31 5.78
N PHE A 90 12.74 -0.13 5.89
CA PHE A 90 14.00 0.04 6.61
C PHE A 90 13.84 -0.10 8.13
N MET A 91 12.68 0.24 8.68
CA MET A 91 12.44 0.12 10.13
C MET A 91 12.02 -1.28 10.57
N ALA A 92 11.16 -1.94 9.79
CA ALA A 92 10.52 -3.17 10.23
C ALA A 92 11.07 -4.44 9.56
N HIS A 93 11.62 -4.34 8.37
CA HIS A 93 12.03 -5.51 7.58
C HIS A 93 13.54 -5.65 7.45
N THR A 94 14.28 -4.59 7.13
CA THR A 94 15.73 -4.63 6.98
C THR A 94 16.45 -5.20 8.21
N PRO A 95 16.05 -4.89 9.46
CA PRO A 95 16.71 -5.49 10.63
C PRO A 95 16.60 -7.01 10.72
N ARG A 96 15.67 -7.62 10.00
CA ARG A 96 15.49 -9.09 9.98
C ARG A 96 16.40 -9.78 8.97
N GLY A 97 17.08 -9.04 8.10
CA GLY A 97 17.97 -9.57 7.09
C GLY A 97 18.01 -8.71 5.85
N PHE A 98 19.02 -8.91 5.03
CA PHE A 98 19.23 -8.14 3.80
C PHE A 98 18.26 -8.53 2.68
N PHE A 99 17.95 -9.82 2.56
CA PHE A 99 17.16 -10.32 1.44
C PHE A 99 15.66 -10.14 1.70
N PRO A 100 14.90 -9.43 0.83
CA PRO A 100 13.46 -9.24 1.01
C PRO A 100 12.66 -10.53 1.13
N LEU A 101 13.08 -11.59 0.43
CA LEU A 101 12.45 -12.90 0.54
C LEU A 101 12.49 -13.43 1.97
N LEU A 102 13.59 -13.19 2.68
CA LEU A 102 13.79 -13.70 4.03
C LEU A 102 13.31 -12.73 5.12
N ASN A 103 13.28 -11.44 4.83
CA ASN A 103 12.85 -10.44 5.82
C ASN A 103 11.36 -10.10 5.76
N GLY A 104 10.61 -10.72 4.84
CA GLY A 104 9.18 -10.50 4.68
C GLY A 104 8.79 -9.16 4.05
N GLY A 105 9.75 -8.44 3.46
CA GLY A 105 9.54 -7.09 2.93
C GLY A 105 9.20 -6.99 1.45
N GLU A 106 9.01 -8.10 0.75
CA GLU A 106 8.74 -8.06 -0.70
C GLU A 106 7.48 -7.24 -1.02
N LEU A 107 6.39 -7.46 -0.29
CA LEU A 107 5.14 -6.73 -0.51
C LEU A 107 5.32 -5.23 -0.26
N VAL A 108 6.08 -4.85 0.76
CA VAL A 108 6.37 -3.45 1.09
C VAL A 108 7.12 -2.78 -0.05
N ILE A 109 8.10 -3.45 -0.64
CA ILE A 109 8.86 -2.95 -1.80
C ILE A 109 7.92 -2.78 -2.99
N VAL A 110 7.10 -3.78 -3.29
CA VAL A 110 6.14 -3.73 -4.41
C VAL A 110 5.17 -2.56 -4.23
N TYR A 111 4.62 -2.37 -3.04
CA TYR A 111 3.75 -1.23 -2.76
C TYR A 111 4.47 0.11 -2.97
N CYS A 112 5.70 0.24 -2.50
CA CYS A 112 6.48 1.46 -2.68
C CYS A 112 6.56 1.85 -4.16
N PHE A 113 6.92 0.92 -5.02
CA PHE A 113 7.07 1.19 -6.45
C PHE A 113 5.73 1.38 -7.16
N ILE A 114 4.67 0.67 -6.75
CA ILE A 114 3.32 0.90 -7.28
C ILE A 114 2.88 2.34 -6.95
N PHE A 115 3.08 2.79 -5.72
CA PHE A 115 2.73 4.15 -5.33
C PHE A 115 3.54 5.21 -6.11
N LEU A 116 4.84 4.96 -6.32
CA LEU A 116 5.66 5.84 -7.16
C LEU A 116 5.13 5.90 -8.60
N TYR A 117 4.62 4.80 -9.11
CA TYR A 117 4.04 4.76 -10.44
C TYR A 117 2.78 5.65 -10.54
N PHE A 118 1.96 5.68 -9.50
CA PHE A 118 0.78 6.55 -9.45
C PHE A 118 1.11 8.02 -9.20
N TRP A 119 2.29 8.31 -8.70
CA TRP A 119 2.77 9.67 -8.55
C TRP A 119 3.24 10.25 -9.89
#